data_511ec55c21beed0e35bb348aaa6d5651
#
_entry.id   511ec55c21beed0e35bb348aaa6d5651
#
_cell.length_a   1.000
_cell.length_b   1.000
_cell.length_c   1.000
_cell.angle_alpha   90.00
_cell.angle_beta   90.00
_cell.angle_gamma   90.00
#
_symmetry.space_group_name_H-M   'P 1'
#
loop_
_entity.id
_entity.type
_entity.pdbx_description
1 polymer ?
#
loop_
_entity_poly.entity_id
_entity_poly.type
_entity_poly.pdbx_seq_one_letter_code
_entity_poly.pdbx_strand_id
1 'polypeptide(L)'
;MRNLIIVFISLFTFCIGISGQQKCKLNVGSFNLRYDNEGDKDDSWVHRKDMAVSLVHFHDFDVFGIQEGLIHQVKDLVKDDTYTFVG
;
A
#
# COMPACT_ATOMS: atom_id res chain seq x y z
N MET A 1 -4.60 0.59 9.69
CA MET A 1 -4.73 0.45 8.23
C MET A 1 -5.73 1.42 7.63
N ARG A 2 -6.81 1.73 8.34
CA ARG A 2 -7.83 2.66 7.81
C ARG A 2 -7.27 4.05 7.48
N ASN A 3 -6.22 4.47 8.18
CA ASN A 3 -5.65 5.82 7.97
C ASN A 3 -4.96 5.96 6.62
N LEU A 4 -4.60 4.86 5.96
CA LEU A 4 -4.05 4.91 4.62
C LEU A 4 -5.06 5.48 3.62
N ILE A 5 -6.33 5.17 3.82
CA ILE A 5 -7.39 5.69 2.96
C ILE A 5 -7.52 7.20 3.13
N ILE A 6 -7.36 7.70 4.35
CA ILE A 6 -7.41 9.14 4.61
C ILE A 6 -6.27 9.86 3.88
N VAL A 7 -5.07 9.28 3.89
CA VAL A 7 -3.94 9.84 3.15
C VAL A 7 -4.24 9.90 1.66
N PHE A 8 -4.83 8.85 1.12
CA PHE A 8 -5.21 8.82 -0.30
C PHE A 8 -6.19 9.96 -0.63
N ILE A 9 -7.22 10.14 0.17
CA ILE A 9 -8.21 11.20 -0.06
C ILE A 9 -7.55 12.57 -0.01
N SER A 10 -6.64 12.78 0.94
CA SER A 10 -5.92 14.04 1.07
C SER A 10 -5.07 14.33 -0.16
N LEU A 11 -4.36 13.33 -0.66
CA LEU A 11 -3.54 13.49 -1.86
C LEU A 11 -4.39 13.79 -3.09
N PHE A 12 -5.52 13.13 -3.22
CA PHE A 12 -6.43 13.37 -4.32
C PHE A 12 -6.95 14.81 -4.30
N THR A 13 -7.34 15.30 -3.15
CA THR A 13 -7.81 16.67 -2.97
C THR A 13 -6.71 17.66 -3.34
N PHE A 14 -5.47 17.39 -2.94
CA PHE A 14 -4.35 18.24 -3.28
C PHE A 14 -4.15 18.31 -4.79
N CYS A 15 -4.21 17.18 -5.48
CA CYS A 15 -4.08 17.16 -6.93
C CYS A 15 -5.16 18.00 -7.61
N ILE A 16 -6.39 17.90 -7.14
CA ILE A 16 -7.49 18.70 -7.68
C ILE A 16 -7.22 20.19 -7.43
N GLY A 17 -6.71 20.53 -6.25
CA GLY A 17 -6.47 21.90 -5.87
C GLY A 17 -5.43 22.61 -6.70
N ILE A 18 -4.43 21.91 -7.24
CA ILE A 18 -3.40 22.51 -8.08
C ILE A 18 -3.73 22.48 -9.55
N SER A 19 -4.81 21.85 -9.91
CA SER A 19 -5.13 21.69 -11.30
C SER A 19 -5.64 22.94 -11.91
N GLY A 20 -5.44 23.54 -12.67
CA GLY A 20 -5.98 24.41 -13.68
C GLY A 20 -5.62 23.82 -15.02
N GLN A 21 -4.33 23.65 -15.26
CA GLN A 21 -3.86 23.26 -16.57
C GLN A 21 -2.97 22.02 -16.54
N GLN A 22 -2.57 21.58 -15.37
CA GLN A 22 -1.76 20.40 -15.24
C GLN A 22 -2.62 19.20 -14.88
N LYS A 23 -2.39 18.12 -15.59
CA LYS A 23 -3.02 16.86 -15.25
C LYS A 23 -2.26 16.25 -14.08
N CYS A 24 -2.95 16.03 -12.98
CA CYS A 24 -2.41 15.29 -11.88
C CYS A 24 -2.76 13.82 -12.06
N LYS A 25 -1.75 12.97 -12.14
CA LYS A 25 -1.95 11.53 -12.25
C LYS A 25 -1.49 10.88 -10.98
N LEU A 26 -2.41 10.19 -10.32
CA LEU A 26 -2.10 9.35 -9.17
C LEU A 26 -2.36 7.90 -9.54
N ASN A 27 -1.35 7.09 -9.33
CA ASN A 27 -1.48 5.65 -9.46
C ASN A 27 -1.86 5.09 -8.10
N VAL A 28 -3.10 4.66 -7.97
CA VAL A 28 -3.68 4.29 -6.70
C VAL A 28 -4.08 2.83 -6.72
N GLY A 29 -3.82 2.14 -5.63
CA GLY A 29 -4.17 0.75 -5.50
C GLY A 29 -4.86 0.41 -4.20
N SER A 30 -5.42 -0.77 -4.16
CA SER A 30 -5.99 -1.37 -2.95
C SER A 30 -5.53 -2.82 -2.92
N PHE A 31 -5.01 -3.25 -1.78
CA PHE A 31 -4.36 -4.55 -1.69
C PHE A 31 -4.75 -5.24 -0.39
N ASN A 32 -5.45 -6.35 -0.50
CA ASN A 32 -5.68 -7.20 0.65
C ASN A 32 -4.47 -8.12 0.83
N LEU A 33 -3.74 -7.92 1.92
CA LEU A 33 -2.52 -8.69 2.19
C LEU A 33 -2.80 -10.09 2.70
N ARG A 34 -3.99 -10.36 3.15
CA ARG A 34 -4.32 -11.52 3.95
C ARG A 34 -3.43 -11.58 5.19
N TYR A 35 -4.02 -11.40 6.35
CA TYR A 35 -3.27 -11.38 7.61
C TYR A 35 -2.42 -12.65 7.76
N ASP A 36 -1.28 -12.48 8.38
CA ASP A 36 -0.34 -13.56 8.61
C ASP A 36 -0.96 -14.62 9.52
N ASN A 37 -1.11 -15.83 8.99
CA ASN A 37 -1.79 -16.93 9.66
C ASN A 37 -0.96 -18.19 9.47
N GLU A 38 -0.52 -18.78 10.57
CA GLU A 38 0.28 -20.00 10.52
C GLU A 38 -0.48 -21.16 9.87
N GLY A 39 -1.80 -21.14 9.92
CA GLY A 39 -2.61 -22.15 9.27
C GLY A 39 -2.48 -22.17 7.74
N ASP A 40 -1.97 -21.11 7.15
CA ASP A 40 -1.77 -21.02 5.71
C ASP A 40 -0.54 -21.79 5.24
N LYS A 41 0.32 -22.23 6.13
CA LYS A 41 1.50 -23.07 5.83
C LYS A 41 2.36 -22.44 4.73
N ASP A 42 2.43 -23.09 3.55
CA ASP A 42 3.23 -22.64 2.43
C ASP A 42 2.73 -21.33 1.83
N ASP A 43 1.49 -20.96 2.12
CA ASP A 43 0.90 -19.69 1.70
C ASP A 43 0.91 -18.64 2.82
N SER A 44 1.63 -18.89 3.90
CA SER A 44 1.77 -17.92 4.99
C SER A 44 2.60 -16.72 4.55
N TRP A 45 2.53 -15.63 5.31
CA TRP A 45 3.16 -14.37 4.93
C TRP A 45 4.64 -14.49 4.66
N VAL A 46 5.36 -15.26 5.46
CA VAL A 46 6.82 -15.42 5.29
C VAL A 46 7.17 -15.94 3.89
N HIS A 47 6.29 -16.71 3.28
CA HIS A 47 6.50 -17.24 1.93
C HIS A 47 5.95 -16.33 0.83
N ARG A 48 5.11 -15.37 1.18
CA ARG A 48 4.46 -14.48 0.21
C ARG A 48 5.03 -13.07 0.19
N LYS A 49 5.76 -12.67 1.24
CA LYS A 49 6.12 -11.27 1.42
C LYS A 49 6.94 -10.71 0.27
N ASP A 50 7.90 -11.47 -0.25
CA ASP A 50 8.75 -10.98 -1.32
C ASP A 50 7.95 -10.75 -2.60
N MET A 51 7.00 -11.63 -2.88
CA MET A 51 6.11 -11.45 -4.03
C MET A 51 5.20 -10.23 -3.83
N ALA A 52 4.70 -10.03 -2.62
CA ALA A 52 3.87 -8.88 -2.32
C ALA A 52 4.64 -7.57 -2.51
N VAL A 53 5.86 -7.50 -2.01
CA VAL A 53 6.73 -6.33 -2.21
C VAL A 53 6.98 -6.10 -3.69
N SER A 54 7.33 -7.15 -4.42
CA SER A 54 7.58 -7.05 -5.86
C SER A 54 6.34 -6.56 -6.61
N LEU A 55 5.17 -6.99 -6.21
CA LEU A 55 3.93 -6.62 -6.86
C LEU A 55 3.63 -5.13 -6.66
N VAL A 56 3.85 -4.63 -5.45
CA VAL A 56 3.70 -3.22 -5.14
C VAL A 56 4.65 -2.37 -5.98
N HIS A 57 5.90 -2.79 -6.09
CA HIS A 57 6.89 -2.07 -6.90
C HIS A 57 6.57 -2.14 -8.39
N PHE A 58 6.10 -3.29 -8.86
CA PHE A 58 5.72 -3.46 -10.25
C PHE A 58 4.64 -2.47 -10.67
N HIS A 59 3.64 -2.27 -9.82
CA HIS A 59 2.55 -1.36 -10.12
C HIS A 59 2.90 0.11 -9.90
N ASP A 60 4.00 0.38 -9.23
CA ASP A 60 4.50 1.74 -9.02
C ASP A 60 3.41 2.66 -8.43
N PHE A 61 2.74 2.21 -7.39
CA PHE A 61 1.69 2.99 -6.75
C PHE A 61 2.25 4.26 -6.13
N ASP A 62 1.54 5.35 -6.28
CA ASP A 62 1.79 6.57 -5.51
C ASP A 62 1.26 6.41 -4.09
N VAL A 63 0.09 5.81 -3.98
CA VAL A 63 -0.52 5.50 -2.69
C VAL A 63 -1.37 4.26 -2.86
N PHE A 64 -1.42 3.45 -1.83
CA PHE A 64 -2.30 2.28 -1.85
C PHE A 64 -2.83 1.99 -0.45
N GLY A 65 -4.07 1.51 -0.41
CA GLY A 65 -4.70 1.08 0.82
C GLY A 65 -4.45 -0.41 1.05
N ILE A 66 -4.37 -0.79 2.30
CA ILE A 66 -4.12 -2.16 2.69
C ILE A 66 -5.25 -2.64 3.58
N GLN A 67 -5.72 -3.86 3.32
CA GLN A 67 -6.66 -4.56 4.16
C GLN A 67 -5.97 -5.79 4.75
N GLU A 68 -6.37 -6.18 5.95
CA GLU A 68 -5.87 -7.37 6.65
C GLU A 68 -4.35 -7.38 6.82
N GLY A 69 -3.75 -6.21 6.94
CA GLY A 69 -2.31 -6.12 7.16
C GLY A 69 -1.99 -5.95 8.64
N LEU A 70 -1.33 -6.94 9.23
CA LEU A 70 -0.77 -6.80 10.56
C LEU A 70 0.45 -5.88 10.50
N ILE A 71 0.80 -5.29 11.63
CA ILE A 71 1.85 -4.28 11.63
C ILE A 71 3.18 -4.78 11.06
N HIS A 72 3.55 -6.02 11.34
CA HIS A 72 4.81 -6.56 10.81
C HIS A 72 4.75 -6.75 9.30
N GLN A 73 3.57 -7.05 8.74
CA GLN A 73 3.40 -7.15 7.30
C GLN A 73 3.55 -5.80 6.63
N VAL A 74 2.97 -4.76 7.23
CA VAL A 74 3.10 -3.41 6.71
C VAL A 74 4.55 -2.95 6.75
N LYS A 75 5.25 -3.25 7.84
CA LYS A 75 6.67 -2.91 7.95
C LYS A 75 7.51 -3.61 6.90
N ASP A 76 7.18 -4.84 6.55
CA ASP A 76 7.88 -5.54 5.48
C ASP A 76 7.69 -4.84 4.13
N LEU A 77 6.51 -4.30 3.87
CA LEU A 77 6.23 -3.61 2.61
C LEU A 77 6.99 -2.29 2.48
N VAL A 78 7.27 -1.61 3.59
CA VAL A 78 7.92 -0.30 3.56
C VAL A 78 9.40 -0.36 3.96
N LYS A 79 9.96 -1.55 4.04
CA LYS A 79 11.29 -1.76 4.57
C LYS A 79 12.37 -1.04 3.77
N ASP A 80 12.18 -0.88 2.47
CA ASP A 80 13.16 -0.24 1.60
C ASP A 80 12.99 1.28 1.49
N ASP A 81 12.16 1.86 2.33
CA ASP A 81 11.90 3.31 2.41
C ASP A 81 11.27 3.93 1.17
N THR A 82 10.83 3.11 0.20
CA THR A 82 10.07 3.63 -0.95
C THR A 82 8.72 4.20 -0.50
N TYR A 83 8.12 3.58 0.50
CA TYR A 83 6.83 4.00 1.04
C TYR A 83 6.94 4.25 2.53
N THR A 84 6.03 5.07 3.02
CA THR A 84 5.77 5.23 4.45
C THR A 84 4.29 4.95 4.68
N PHE A 85 3.90 4.68 5.91
CA PHE A 85 2.51 4.35 6.19
C PHE A 85 1.97 5.18 7.33
N VAL A 86 0.64 5.31 7.35
CA VAL A 86 -0.13 5.91 8.44
C VAL A 86 -1.23 4.94 8.83
N GLY A 87 -1.47 4.87 10.12
CA GLY A 87 -2.49 3.97 10.65
C GLY A 87 -2.14 3.35 11.98
#